data_fa1e139eddb6c74f9f82e99c9a537419
#
_entry.id   fa1e139eddb6c74f9f82e99c9a537419
#
_cell.length_a   1.000
_cell.length_b   1.000
_cell.length_c   1.000
_cell.angle_alpha   90.00
_cell.angle_beta   90.00
_cell.angle_gamma   90.00
#
_symmetry.space_group_name_H-M   'P 1'
#
loop_
_entity.id
_entity.type
_entity.pdbx_description
1 polymer ?
#
loop_
_entity_poly.entity_id
_entity_poly.type
_entity_poly.pdbx_seq_one_letter_code
_entity_poly.pdbx_strand_id
1 'polypeptide(L)'
;MAFDYLCFFSNGANHQADLAIGNFGVNPFKNSDFDPQLYIDTMGWDPEIANSYTTTLKDMEKSKNRVFPLRVRGVFEFTSAVATGTSKALAGQLTPQEALDEVAKEWEAIVNRVGKKNVQEDYSVGVKIEDNKL
;
A
#
# COMPACT_ATOMS: atom_id res chain seq x y z
N MET A 1 -22.70 -7.71 15.18
CA MET A 1 -21.54 -8.57 14.86
C MET A 1 -20.51 -7.87 13.96
N ALA A 2 -20.79 -7.47 12.69
CA ALA A 2 -19.78 -6.84 11.85
C ALA A 2 -19.29 -5.49 12.39
N PHE A 3 -20.20 -4.66 12.88
CA PHE A 3 -19.86 -3.36 13.47
C PHE A 3 -19.04 -3.52 14.77
N ASP A 4 -19.39 -4.45 15.62
CA ASP A 4 -18.67 -4.72 16.86
C ASP A 4 -17.24 -5.22 16.59
N TYR A 5 -17.09 -6.05 15.54
CA TYR A 5 -15.77 -6.49 15.06
C TYR A 5 -14.91 -5.32 14.60
N LEU A 6 -15.47 -4.42 13.78
CA LEU A 6 -14.76 -3.21 13.35
C LEU A 6 -14.40 -2.31 14.53
N CYS A 7 -15.31 -2.14 15.49
CA CYS A 7 -15.04 -1.37 16.71
C CYS A 7 -13.92 -2.00 17.54
N PHE A 8 -13.88 -3.33 17.64
CA PHE A 8 -12.84 -4.04 18.38
C PHE A 8 -11.44 -3.77 17.77
N PHE A 9 -11.29 -3.92 16.46
CA PHE A 9 -10.01 -3.66 15.79
C PHE A 9 -9.64 -2.17 15.74
N SER A 10 -10.65 -1.28 15.71
CA SER A 10 -10.42 0.16 15.73
C SER A 10 -10.30 0.74 17.14
N ASN A 11 -10.46 -0.07 18.19
CA ASN A 11 -10.24 0.36 19.56
C ASN A 11 -8.78 0.81 19.76
N GLY A 12 -8.60 1.91 20.52
CA GLY A 12 -7.28 2.54 20.71
C GLY A 12 -6.19 1.56 21.16
N ALA A 13 -6.47 0.71 22.13
CA ALA A 13 -5.51 -0.26 22.66
C ALA A 13 -5.13 -1.35 21.63
N ASN A 14 -6.13 -1.92 20.94
CA ASN A 14 -5.89 -2.97 19.95
C ASN A 14 -5.14 -2.39 18.74
N HIS A 15 -5.56 -1.22 18.26
CA HIS A 15 -4.90 -0.54 17.16
C HIS A 15 -3.44 -0.19 17.49
N GLN A 16 -3.15 0.29 18.69
CA GLN A 16 -1.78 0.57 19.13
C GLN A 16 -0.94 -0.71 19.21
N ALA A 17 -1.51 -1.82 19.67
CA ALA A 17 -0.85 -3.11 19.67
C ALA A 17 -0.52 -3.59 18.24
N ASP A 18 -1.46 -3.45 17.30
CA ASP A 18 -1.25 -3.81 15.90
C ASP A 18 -0.17 -2.96 15.23
N LEU A 19 -0.14 -1.65 15.50
CA LEU A 19 0.95 -0.76 15.06
C LEU A 19 2.30 -1.18 15.64
N ALA A 20 2.34 -1.54 16.94
CA ALA A 20 3.57 -1.94 17.63
C ALA A 20 4.15 -3.26 17.09
N ILE A 21 3.30 -4.21 16.73
CA ILE A 21 3.71 -5.49 16.14
C ILE A 21 4.36 -5.28 14.77
N GLY A 22 3.88 -4.32 13.98
CA GLY A 22 4.47 -3.87 12.71
C GLY A 22 4.49 -4.91 11.58
N ASN A 23 4.19 -6.18 11.87
CA ASN A 23 4.33 -7.30 10.94
C ASN A 23 3.14 -7.51 9.99
N PHE A 24 2.03 -6.83 10.21
CA PHE A 24 0.78 -7.04 9.47
C PHE A 24 0.43 -5.89 8.52
N GLY A 25 1.36 -4.97 8.28
CA GLY A 25 1.12 -3.86 7.36
C GLY A 25 0.03 -2.90 7.84
N VAL A 26 -0.22 -2.81 9.15
CA VAL A 26 -1.11 -1.80 9.72
C VAL A 26 -0.41 -0.46 9.63
N ASN A 27 -0.96 0.42 8.80
CA ASN A 27 -0.44 1.76 8.63
C ASN A 27 -1.14 2.73 9.59
N PRO A 28 -0.46 3.80 10.03
CA PRO A 28 -1.08 4.89 10.76
C PRO A 28 -2.28 5.47 10.00
N PHE A 29 -3.45 5.57 10.66
CA PHE A 29 -4.65 6.15 10.06
C PHE A 29 -5.45 7.04 11.00
N LYS A 30 -5.08 7.08 12.29
CA LYS A 30 -5.69 7.97 13.29
C LYS A 30 -4.79 9.16 13.56
N ASN A 31 -5.38 10.28 13.94
CA ASN A 31 -4.60 11.47 14.32
C ASN A 31 -3.61 11.19 15.46
N SER A 32 -3.96 10.29 16.39
CA SER A 32 -3.08 9.84 17.47
C SER A 32 -1.82 9.13 16.98
N ASP A 33 -1.90 8.49 15.81
CA ASP A 33 -0.79 7.69 15.27
C ASP A 33 0.34 8.57 14.71
N PHE A 34 0.07 9.86 14.55
CA PHE A 34 1.06 10.86 14.14
C PHE A 34 1.74 11.55 15.34
N ASP A 35 1.49 11.07 16.56
CA ASP A 35 2.20 11.52 17.76
C ASP A 35 3.48 10.68 17.93
N PRO A 36 4.69 11.28 17.87
CA PRO A 36 5.93 10.54 18.08
C PRO A 36 6.02 9.89 19.45
N GLN A 37 5.35 10.46 20.48
CA GLN A 37 5.35 9.90 21.82
C GLN A 37 4.74 8.50 21.88
N LEU A 38 3.75 8.20 21.02
CA LEU A 38 3.18 6.87 20.90
C LEU A 38 4.25 5.80 20.59
N TYR A 39 5.15 6.10 19.66
CA TYR A 39 6.22 5.17 19.23
C TYR A 39 7.32 5.04 20.27
N ILE A 40 7.63 6.13 20.96
CA ILE A 40 8.61 6.13 22.07
C ILE A 40 8.10 5.24 23.21
N ASP A 41 6.86 5.47 23.67
CA ASP A 41 6.32 4.80 24.85
C ASP A 41 5.94 3.33 24.59
N THR A 42 5.43 3.03 23.40
CA THR A 42 4.93 1.67 23.11
C THR A 42 5.95 0.76 22.43
N MET A 43 6.85 1.33 21.64
CA MET A 43 7.82 0.57 20.84
C MET A 43 9.28 0.80 21.26
N GLY A 44 9.52 1.72 22.19
CA GLY A 44 10.88 2.05 22.64
C GLY A 44 11.74 2.69 21.56
N TRP A 45 11.13 3.40 20.62
CA TRP A 45 11.88 4.05 19.55
C TRP A 45 12.70 5.22 20.08
N ASP A 46 13.83 5.46 19.45
CA ASP A 46 14.59 6.68 19.66
C ASP A 46 13.74 7.92 19.33
N PRO A 47 13.77 8.97 20.17
CA PRO A 47 12.97 10.18 19.95
C PRO A 47 13.21 10.86 18.59
N GLU A 48 14.44 10.86 18.09
CA GLU A 48 14.78 11.46 16.80
C GLU A 48 14.16 10.65 15.65
N ILE A 49 14.22 9.31 15.73
CA ILE A 49 13.62 8.41 14.76
C ILE A 49 12.09 8.55 14.75
N ALA A 50 11.46 8.56 15.93
CA ALA A 50 10.01 8.71 16.06
C ALA A 50 9.51 10.06 15.48
N ASN A 51 10.21 11.13 15.76
CA ASN A 51 9.90 12.46 15.20
C ASN A 51 10.09 12.50 13.68
N SER A 52 11.18 11.96 13.16
CA SER A 52 11.45 11.91 11.73
C SER A 52 10.37 11.11 10.99
N TYR A 53 10.00 9.95 11.52
CA TYR A 53 8.95 9.08 10.95
C TYR A 53 7.60 9.79 10.89
N THR A 54 7.12 10.32 12.02
CA THR A 54 5.80 10.95 12.10
C THR A 54 5.72 12.26 11.28
N THR A 55 6.82 12.99 11.19
CA THR A 55 6.92 14.18 10.34
C THR A 55 6.85 13.80 8.87
N THR A 56 7.60 12.78 8.46
CA THR A 56 7.56 12.26 7.08
C THR A 56 6.16 11.80 6.68
N LEU A 57 5.46 11.08 7.55
CA LEU A 57 4.07 10.66 7.31
C LEU A 57 3.13 11.85 7.11
N LYS A 58 3.21 12.86 7.99
CA LYS A 58 2.42 14.09 7.87
C LYS A 58 2.68 14.84 6.56
N ASP A 59 3.91 14.85 6.10
CA ASP A 59 4.28 15.50 4.85
C ASP A 59 3.84 14.69 3.63
N MET A 60 3.90 13.36 3.71
CA MET A 60 3.34 12.48 2.68
C MET A 60 1.82 12.68 2.52
N GLU A 61 1.08 12.86 3.62
CA GLU A 61 -0.36 13.13 3.55
C GLU A 61 -0.71 14.47 2.88
N LYS A 62 0.17 15.46 3.00
CA LYS A 62 0.01 16.78 2.35
C LYS A 62 0.45 16.77 0.89
N SER A 63 1.10 15.71 0.42
CA SER A 63 1.59 15.62 -0.95
C SER A 63 0.43 15.72 -1.95
N LYS A 64 0.60 16.59 -2.94
CA LYS A 64 -0.34 16.71 -4.05
C LYS A 64 -0.21 15.58 -5.08
N ASN A 65 0.91 14.87 -5.05
CA ASN A 65 1.24 13.77 -5.97
C ASN A 65 1.06 12.42 -5.26
N ARG A 66 -0.12 12.19 -4.69
CA ARG A 66 -0.41 10.86 -4.10
C ARG A 66 -0.59 9.84 -5.20
N VAL A 67 0.11 8.74 -5.08
CA VAL A 67 -0.04 7.57 -5.96
C VAL A 67 -0.67 6.46 -5.14
N PHE A 68 -1.82 5.99 -5.57
CA PHE A 68 -2.51 4.86 -4.95
C PHE A 68 -2.17 3.56 -5.68
N PRO A 69 -2.28 2.41 -5.00
CA PRO A 69 -2.19 1.12 -5.68
C PRO A 69 -3.19 1.03 -6.83
N LEU A 70 -2.81 0.35 -7.89
CA LEU A 70 -3.66 0.14 -9.05
C LEU A 70 -5.03 -0.44 -8.63
N ARG A 71 -6.11 0.20 -9.03
CA ARG A 71 -7.49 -0.17 -8.69
C ARG A 71 -8.26 -0.58 -9.94
N VAL A 72 -7.85 -1.70 -10.52
CA VAL A 72 -8.45 -2.23 -11.74
C VAL A 72 -8.79 -3.71 -11.56
N ARG A 73 -9.71 -4.22 -12.40
CA ARG A 73 -9.99 -5.65 -12.47
C ARG A 73 -8.71 -6.42 -12.76
N GLY A 74 -8.47 -7.51 -12.02
CA GLY A 74 -7.24 -8.28 -12.14
C GLY A 74 -6.05 -7.74 -11.35
N VAL A 75 -6.24 -6.73 -10.47
CA VAL A 75 -5.16 -6.10 -9.71
C VAL A 75 -4.24 -7.08 -8.98
N PHE A 76 -4.79 -8.13 -8.39
CA PHE A 76 -3.99 -9.14 -7.69
C PHE A 76 -3.08 -9.93 -8.63
N GLU A 77 -3.54 -10.19 -9.86
CA GLU A 77 -2.73 -10.87 -10.87
C GLU A 77 -1.62 -9.97 -11.38
N PHE A 78 -1.91 -8.69 -11.66
CA PHE A 78 -0.89 -7.69 -11.99
C PHE A 78 0.19 -7.60 -10.91
N THR A 79 -0.23 -7.53 -9.64
CA THR A 79 0.70 -7.46 -8.50
C THR A 79 1.51 -8.74 -8.35
N SER A 80 0.90 -9.91 -8.53
CA SER A 80 1.59 -11.21 -8.48
C SER A 80 2.63 -11.36 -9.57
N ALA A 81 2.35 -10.90 -10.78
CA ALA A 81 3.32 -10.90 -11.87
C ALA A 81 4.57 -10.09 -11.51
N VAL A 82 4.39 -8.86 -10.97
CA VAL A 82 5.51 -8.02 -10.51
C VAL A 82 6.29 -8.70 -9.38
N ALA A 83 5.61 -9.26 -8.37
CA ALA A 83 6.26 -9.94 -7.27
C ALA A 83 7.10 -11.14 -7.74
N THR A 84 6.56 -11.93 -8.70
CA THR A 84 7.26 -13.06 -9.29
C THR A 84 8.49 -12.62 -10.09
N GLY A 85 8.35 -11.62 -10.95
CA GLY A 85 9.47 -11.07 -11.72
C GLY A 85 10.57 -10.51 -10.81
N THR A 86 10.18 -9.74 -9.79
CA THR A 86 11.13 -9.21 -8.80
C THR A 86 11.86 -10.34 -8.07
N SER A 87 11.16 -11.38 -7.65
CA SER A 87 11.77 -12.53 -6.97
C SER A 87 12.78 -13.27 -7.84
N LYS A 88 12.48 -13.47 -9.14
CA LYS A 88 13.39 -14.09 -10.12
C LYS A 88 14.66 -13.24 -10.33
N ALA A 89 14.50 -11.92 -10.41
CA ALA A 89 15.64 -11.01 -10.56
C ALA A 89 16.53 -11.01 -9.31
N LEU A 90 15.94 -10.95 -8.11
CA LEU A 90 16.69 -11.00 -6.85
C LEU A 90 17.40 -12.34 -6.63
N ALA A 91 16.81 -13.44 -7.11
CA ALA A 91 17.42 -14.76 -7.08
C ALA A 91 18.52 -14.95 -8.15
N GLY A 92 18.78 -13.95 -9.00
CA GLY A 92 19.76 -14.05 -10.08
C GLY A 92 19.35 -14.97 -11.24
N GLN A 93 18.06 -15.33 -11.33
CA GLN A 93 17.55 -16.20 -12.41
C GLN A 93 17.33 -15.43 -13.71
N LEU A 94 17.04 -14.13 -13.58
CA LEU A 94 16.83 -13.19 -14.70
C LEU A 94 17.57 -11.91 -14.41
N THR A 95 17.97 -11.22 -15.45
CA THR A 95 18.38 -9.82 -15.34
C THR A 95 17.15 -8.95 -14.99
N PRO A 96 17.32 -7.76 -14.41
CA PRO A 96 16.20 -6.85 -14.15
C PRO A 96 15.36 -6.54 -15.39
N GLN A 97 16.00 -6.40 -16.56
CA GLN A 97 15.31 -6.13 -17.82
C GLN A 97 14.46 -7.33 -18.27
N GLU A 98 15.02 -8.53 -18.25
CA GLU A 98 14.30 -9.75 -18.62
C GLU A 98 13.10 -9.98 -17.69
N ALA A 99 13.25 -9.72 -16.39
CA ALA A 99 12.15 -9.81 -15.44
C ALA A 99 11.02 -8.81 -15.77
N LEU A 100 11.34 -7.56 -16.11
CA LEU A 100 10.36 -6.57 -16.53
C LEU A 100 9.67 -6.94 -17.83
N ASP A 101 10.41 -7.50 -18.79
CA ASP A 101 9.86 -7.96 -20.06
C ASP A 101 8.88 -9.14 -19.89
N GLU A 102 9.18 -10.07 -18.97
CA GLU A 102 8.25 -11.15 -18.59
C GLU A 102 6.99 -10.58 -17.93
N VAL A 103 7.14 -9.66 -16.98
CA VAL A 103 6.01 -8.99 -16.31
C VAL A 103 5.12 -8.27 -17.32
N ALA A 104 5.71 -7.55 -18.27
CA ALA A 104 4.98 -6.83 -19.31
C ALA A 104 4.13 -7.79 -20.18
N LYS A 105 4.70 -8.92 -20.60
CA LYS A 105 3.97 -9.95 -21.36
C LYS A 105 2.80 -10.54 -20.57
N GLU A 106 3.01 -10.81 -19.27
CA GLU A 106 1.96 -11.33 -18.41
C GLU A 106 0.84 -10.30 -18.20
N TRP A 107 1.21 -9.03 -18.02
CA TRP A 107 0.24 -7.93 -17.94
C TRP A 107 -0.59 -7.78 -19.22
N GLU A 108 0.02 -7.90 -20.40
CA GLU A 108 -0.71 -7.91 -21.67
C GLU A 108 -1.72 -9.08 -21.74
N ALA A 109 -1.33 -10.26 -21.30
CA ALA A 109 -2.23 -11.41 -21.25
C ALA A 109 -3.41 -11.18 -20.30
N ILE A 110 -3.18 -10.60 -19.11
CA ILE A 110 -4.21 -10.22 -18.15
C ILE A 110 -5.17 -9.19 -18.79
N VAL A 111 -4.63 -8.13 -19.40
CA VAL A 111 -5.42 -7.08 -20.07
C VAL A 111 -6.29 -7.66 -21.17
N ASN A 112 -5.75 -8.58 -21.98
CA ASN A 112 -6.50 -9.21 -23.06
C ASN A 112 -7.65 -10.08 -22.52
N ARG A 113 -7.45 -10.79 -21.41
CA ARG A 113 -8.47 -11.63 -20.77
C ARG A 113 -9.55 -10.81 -20.06
N VAL A 114 -9.17 -9.78 -19.33
CA VAL A 114 -10.08 -8.89 -18.59
C VAL A 114 -10.84 -7.95 -19.53
N GLY A 115 -10.22 -7.60 -20.64
CA GLY A 115 -10.70 -6.65 -21.64
C GLY A 115 -10.11 -5.26 -21.45
N LYS A 116 -9.39 -4.79 -22.45
CA LYS A 116 -8.70 -3.48 -22.41
C LYS A 116 -9.63 -2.32 -22.03
N LYS A 117 -10.85 -2.32 -22.56
CA LYS A 117 -11.85 -1.27 -22.25
C LYS A 117 -12.21 -1.27 -20.77
N ASN A 118 -12.39 -2.44 -20.17
CA ASN A 118 -12.71 -2.58 -18.75
C ASN A 118 -11.59 -2.03 -17.86
N VAL A 119 -10.34 -2.36 -18.20
CA VAL A 119 -9.16 -1.86 -17.45
C VAL A 119 -9.04 -0.34 -17.57
N GLN A 120 -9.30 0.23 -18.75
CA GLN A 120 -9.27 1.67 -18.97
C GLN A 120 -10.38 2.40 -18.21
N GLU A 121 -11.58 1.84 -18.16
CA GLU A 121 -12.70 2.40 -17.39
C GLU A 121 -12.36 2.40 -15.89
N ASP A 122 -11.90 1.28 -15.34
CA ASP A 122 -11.52 1.15 -13.94
C ASP A 122 -10.41 2.14 -13.57
N TYR A 123 -9.38 2.25 -14.42
CA TYR A 123 -8.28 3.20 -14.22
C TYR A 123 -8.76 4.65 -14.21
N SER A 124 -9.66 5.00 -15.13
CA SER A 124 -10.23 6.35 -15.22
C SER A 124 -11.02 6.72 -13.96
N VAL A 125 -11.73 5.75 -13.37
CA VAL A 125 -12.43 5.97 -12.09
C VAL A 125 -11.42 6.13 -10.96
N GLY A 126 -10.38 5.31 -10.91
CA GLY A 126 -9.30 5.41 -9.92
C GLY A 126 -8.65 6.79 -9.89
N VAL A 127 -8.27 7.31 -11.05
CA VAL A 127 -7.67 8.66 -11.20
C VAL A 127 -8.61 9.76 -10.72
N LYS A 128 -9.92 9.67 -11.01
CA LYS A 128 -10.90 10.65 -10.52
C LYS A 128 -11.03 10.66 -9.01
N ILE A 129 -10.96 9.50 -8.37
CA ILE A 129 -10.98 9.39 -6.90
C ILE A 129 -9.73 10.05 -6.32
N GLU A 130 -8.56 9.83 -6.91
CA GLU A 130 -7.30 10.42 -6.48
C GLU A 130 -7.33 11.95 -6.57
N ASP A 131 -7.90 12.48 -7.63
CA ASP A 131 -8.04 13.93 -7.86
C ASP A 131 -9.17 14.59 -7.05
N ASN A 132 -9.91 13.85 -6.23
CA ASN A 132 -11.13 14.31 -5.54
C ASN A 132 -12.15 14.93 -6.50
N LYS A 133 -12.28 14.38 -7.71
CA LYS A 133 -13.18 14.87 -8.76
C LYS A 133 -14.48 14.06 -8.87
N LEU A 134 -14.85 13.30 -7.83
CA LEU A 134 -16.13 12.61 -7.70
C LEU A 134 -17.14 13.49 -7.01
#